data_2189e12f8d0b53300ab4fb1eaf8e7382
#
_entry.id   2189e12f8d0b53300ab4fb1eaf8e7382
#
_cell.length_a   1.000
_cell.length_b   1.000
_cell.length_c   1.000
_cell.angle_alpha   90.00
_cell.angle_beta   90.00
_cell.angle_gamma   90.00
#
_symmetry.space_group_name_H-M   'P 1'
#
loop_
_entity.id
_entity.type
_entity.pdbx_description
1 polymer ?
#
loop_
_entity_poly.entity_id
_entity_poly.type
_entity_poly.pdbx_seq_one_letter_code
_entity_poly.pdbx_strand_id
1 'polypeptide(L)'
;ANIKSQIKRNRQNEKRRLRNRVFSGRARTYVKRARTALDGGNLDEARLATQVAISELDHAAEKGVLHRNNAARRKSRLMKRLNALEKQAA
;
A
#
# COMPACT_ATOMS: atom_id res chain seq x y z
N ALA A 1 -8.89 -34.85 -14.13
CA ALA A 1 -9.21 -33.44 -14.08
C ALA A 1 -9.85 -33.02 -15.38
N ASN A 2 -10.94 -32.38 -15.27
CA ASN A 2 -11.71 -31.95 -16.42
C ASN A 2 -11.06 -30.70 -17.03
N ILE A 3 -10.86 -30.70 -18.35
CA ILE A 3 -10.25 -29.59 -19.07
C ILE A 3 -11.01 -28.28 -18.81
N LYS A 4 -12.36 -28.34 -18.74
CA LYS A 4 -13.18 -27.20 -18.44
C LYS A 4 -12.90 -26.60 -17.05
N SER A 5 -12.65 -27.44 -16.06
CA SER A 5 -12.28 -27.00 -14.71
C SER A 5 -10.92 -26.31 -14.69
N GLN A 6 -9.94 -26.82 -15.44
CA GLN A 6 -8.63 -26.21 -15.55
C GLN A 6 -8.69 -24.85 -16.25
N ILE A 7 -9.46 -24.73 -17.31
CA ILE A 7 -9.67 -23.45 -18.01
C ILE A 7 -10.29 -22.43 -17.06
N LYS A 8 -11.31 -22.82 -16.29
CA LYS A 8 -11.96 -21.96 -15.31
C LYS A 8 -10.97 -21.50 -14.24
N ARG A 9 -10.17 -22.41 -13.69
CA ARG A 9 -9.12 -22.08 -12.70
C ARG A 9 -8.09 -21.14 -13.26
N ASN A 10 -7.64 -21.36 -14.48
CA ASN A 10 -6.65 -20.50 -15.15
C ASN A 10 -7.19 -19.07 -15.32
N ARG A 11 -8.45 -18.92 -15.71
CA ARG A 11 -9.10 -17.61 -15.82
C ARG A 11 -9.20 -16.92 -14.48
N GLN A 12 -9.59 -17.65 -13.42
CA GLN A 12 -9.70 -17.08 -12.07
C GLN A 12 -8.33 -16.66 -11.54
N ASN A 13 -7.30 -17.50 -11.75
CA ASN A 13 -5.93 -17.20 -11.32
C ASN A 13 -5.37 -15.98 -12.04
N GLU A 14 -5.67 -15.84 -13.32
CA GLU A 14 -5.23 -14.69 -14.10
C GLU A 14 -5.90 -13.40 -13.63
N LYS A 15 -7.21 -13.44 -13.38
CA LYS A 15 -7.94 -12.29 -12.83
C LYS A 15 -7.38 -11.88 -11.47
N ARG A 16 -7.10 -12.85 -10.60
CA ARG A 16 -6.51 -12.59 -9.28
C ARG A 16 -5.12 -11.97 -9.41
N ARG A 17 -4.31 -12.50 -10.31
CA ARG A 17 -2.95 -11.99 -10.56
C ARG A 17 -2.99 -10.55 -11.03
N LEU A 18 -3.86 -10.23 -11.98
CA LEU A 18 -4.03 -8.86 -12.49
C LEU A 18 -4.50 -7.92 -11.39
N ARG A 19 -5.52 -8.32 -10.61
CA ARG A 19 -6.00 -7.53 -9.49
C ARG A 19 -4.92 -7.31 -8.44
N ASN A 20 -4.18 -8.36 -8.08
CA ASN A 20 -3.11 -8.27 -7.09
C ASN A 20 -2.00 -7.34 -7.57
N ARG A 21 -1.65 -7.39 -8.84
CA ARG A 21 -0.66 -6.51 -9.46
C ARG A 21 -1.08 -5.04 -9.37
N VAL A 22 -2.37 -4.75 -9.63
CA VAL A 22 -2.91 -3.40 -9.52
C VAL A 22 -2.81 -2.87 -8.09
N PHE A 23 -3.29 -3.62 -7.10
CA PHE A 23 -3.26 -3.19 -5.70
C PHE A 23 -1.83 -3.08 -5.16
N SER A 24 -0.97 -4.03 -5.51
CA SER A 24 0.45 -3.98 -5.13
C SER A 24 1.14 -2.75 -5.72
N GLY A 25 0.90 -2.45 -6.99
CA GLY A 25 1.45 -1.28 -7.66
C GLY A 25 0.97 0.03 -7.03
N ARG A 26 -0.33 0.12 -6.71
CA ARG A 26 -0.91 1.30 -6.05
C ARG A 26 -0.28 1.52 -4.68
N ALA A 27 -0.22 0.48 -3.86
CA ALA A 27 0.38 0.59 -2.52
C ALA A 27 1.84 1.07 -2.60
N ARG A 28 2.62 0.50 -3.50
CA ARG A 28 4.02 0.89 -3.71
C ARG A 28 4.15 2.35 -4.14
N THR A 29 3.32 2.78 -5.08
CA THR A 29 3.33 4.14 -5.60
C THR A 29 3.01 5.16 -4.50
N TYR A 30 1.96 4.92 -3.72
CA TYR A 30 1.55 5.85 -2.67
C TYR A 30 2.52 5.87 -1.48
N VAL A 31 3.13 4.74 -1.14
CA VAL A 31 4.20 4.71 -0.13
C VAL A 31 5.40 5.54 -0.60
N LYS A 32 5.78 5.42 -1.86
CA LYS A 32 6.86 6.22 -2.45
C LYS A 32 6.54 7.72 -2.41
N ARG A 33 5.32 8.10 -2.76
CA ARG A 33 4.85 9.49 -2.68
C ARG A 33 4.89 10.03 -1.26
N ALA A 34 4.47 9.21 -0.29
CA ALA A 34 4.53 9.60 1.13
C ALA A 34 5.97 9.83 1.58
N ARG A 35 6.89 8.96 1.21
CA ARG A 35 8.31 9.12 1.54
C ARG A 35 8.88 10.41 0.93
N THR A 36 8.54 10.68 -0.32
CA THR A 36 8.98 11.91 -1.00
C THR A 36 8.45 13.15 -0.29
N ALA A 37 7.18 13.15 0.10
CA ALA A 37 6.57 14.26 0.83
C ALA A 37 7.22 14.47 2.20
N LEU A 38 7.51 13.37 2.92
CA LEU A 38 8.18 13.42 4.21
C LEU A 38 9.61 13.97 4.08
N ASP A 39 10.33 13.58 3.04
CA ASP A 39 11.68 14.07 2.75
C ASP A 39 11.67 15.56 2.38
N GLY A 40 10.60 16.03 1.74
CA GLY A 40 10.44 17.43 1.36
C GLY A 40 10.20 18.37 2.53
N GLY A 41 9.78 17.86 3.69
CA GLY A 41 9.63 18.65 4.91
C GLY A 41 8.38 19.50 5.01
N ASN A 42 7.50 19.50 4.02
CA ASN A 42 6.22 20.21 4.11
C ASN A 42 5.23 19.35 4.90
N LEU A 43 4.83 19.83 6.07
CA LEU A 43 4.03 19.06 7.02
C LEU A 43 2.65 18.73 6.48
N ASP A 44 1.97 19.66 5.82
CA ASP A 44 0.61 19.46 5.29
C ASP A 44 0.62 18.42 4.16
N GLU A 45 1.56 18.53 3.24
CA GLU A 45 1.74 17.54 2.16
C GLU A 45 2.10 16.17 2.72
N ALA A 46 2.98 16.12 3.71
CA ALA A 46 3.40 14.87 4.34
C ALA A 46 2.24 14.18 5.05
N ARG A 47 1.41 14.92 5.76
CA ARG A 47 0.21 14.38 6.42
C ARG A 47 -0.76 13.79 5.41
N LEU A 48 -1.07 14.53 4.37
CA LEU A 48 -2.00 14.08 3.33
C LEU A 48 -1.48 12.84 2.61
N ALA A 49 -0.22 12.88 2.16
CA ALA A 49 0.39 11.76 1.45
C ALA A 49 0.50 10.51 2.33
N THR A 50 0.80 10.67 3.61
CA THR A 50 0.86 9.56 4.58
C THR A 50 -0.52 8.94 4.79
N GLN A 51 -1.57 9.74 4.94
CA GLN A 51 -2.94 9.22 5.07
C GLN A 51 -3.37 8.40 3.86
N VAL A 52 -3.07 8.89 2.66
CA VAL A 52 -3.39 8.17 1.41
C VAL A 52 -2.61 6.86 1.34
N ALA A 53 -1.32 6.88 1.68
CA ALA A 53 -0.49 5.68 1.68
C ALA A 53 -0.99 4.62 2.66
N ILE A 54 -1.39 5.02 3.85
CA ILE A 54 -1.97 4.12 4.87
C ILE A 54 -3.26 3.51 4.35
N SER A 55 -4.14 4.29 3.75
CA SER A 55 -5.38 3.82 3.15
C SER A 55 -5.11 2.75 2.07
N GLU A 56 -4.14 3.00 1.19
CA GLU A 56 -3.80 2.05 0.12
C GLU A 56 -3.15 0.77 0.68
N LEU A 57 -2.35 0.86 1.74
CA LEU A 57 -1.79 -0.31 2.42
C LEU A 57 -2.89 -1.14 3.08
N ASP A 58 -3.87 -0.49 3.72
CA ASP A 58 -5.01 -1.18 4.32
C ASP A 58 -5.87 -1.88 3.26
N HIS A 59 -6.12 -1.24 2.12
CA HIS A 59 -6.84 -1.85 0.99
C HIS A 59 -6.10 -3.08 0.46
N ALA A 60 -4.78 -2.99 0.28
CA ALA A 60 -3.99 -4.11 -0.19
C ALA A 60 -4.02 -5.28 0.79
N ALA A 61 -3.99 -5.01 2.08
CA ALA A 61 -4.09 -6.03 3.13
C ALA A 61 -5.49 -6.66 3.15
N GLU A 62 -6.56 -5.85 3.02
CA GLU A 62 -7.94 -6.31 2.96
C GLU A 62 -8.18 -7.26 1.78
N LYS A 63 -7.59 -6.94 0.63
CA LYS A 63 -7.70 -7.77 -0.58
C LYS A 63 -6.78 -8.99 -0.58
N GLY A 64 -5.98 -9.17 0.46
CA GLY A 64 -5.06 -10.29 0.59
C GLY A 64 -3.82 -10.20 -0.29
N VAL A 65 -3.56 -9.05 -0.90
CA VAL A 65 -2.39 -8.82 -1.77
C VAL A 65 -1.14 -8.63 -0.94
N LEU A 66 -1.29 -8.03 0.22
CA LEU A 66 -0.21 -7.75 1.17
C LEU A 66 -0.58 -8.36 2.52
N HIS A 67 0.35 -9.09 3.14
CA HIS A 67 0.10 -9.65 4.46
C HIS A 67 -0.11 -8.52 5.48
N ARG A 68 -1.10 -8.69 6.38
CA ARG A 68 -1.45 -7.67 7.38
C ARG A 68 -0.27 -7.19 8.22
N ASN A 69 0.65 -8.10 8.55
CA ASN A 69 1.86 -7.75 9.33
C ASN A 69 2.81 -6.85 8.54
N ASN A 70 2.93 -7.09 7.24
CA ASN A 70 3.72 -6.26 6.34
C ASN A 70 3.11 -4.87 6.21
N ALA A 71 1.78 -4.79 6.04
CA ALA A 71 1.06 -3.52 5.99
C ALA A 71 1.23 -2.75 7.31
N ALA A 72 1.08 -3.40 8.44
CA ALA A 72 1.24 -2.78 9.77
C ALA A 72 2.65 -2.21 9.96
N ARG A 73 3.68 -2.95 9.54
CA ARG A 73 5.08 -2.51 9.64
C ARG A 73 5.33 -1.26 8.79
N ARG A 74 4.83 -1.26 7.56
CA ARG A 74 4.98 -0.12 6.65
C ARG A 74 4.25 1.11 7.15
N LYS A 75 3.03 0.93 7.66
CA LYS A 75 2.26 2.01 8.28
C LYS A 75 2.99 2.60 9.48
N SER A 76 3.52 1.74 10.35
CA SER A 76 4.27 2.16 11.53
C SER A 76 5.49 3.00 11.16
N ARG A 77 6.25 2.60 10.15
CA ARG A 77 7.41 3.35 9.67
C ARG A 77 7.04 4.73 9.15
N LEU A 78 5.95 4.81 8.36
CA LEU A 78 5.47 6.09 7.84
C LEU A 78 5.00 7.01 8.97
N MET A 79 4.27 6.48 9.94
CA MET A 79 3.79 7.25 11.09
C MET A 79 4.94 7.75 11.97
N LYS A 80 5.97 6.95 12.18
CA LYS A 80 7.16 7.39 12.93
C LYS A 80 7.84 8.57 12.27
N ARG A 81 8.01 8.52 10.94
CA ARG A 81 8.61 9.61 10.19
C ARG A 81 7.74 10.87 10.24
N LEU A 82 6.42 10.72 10.11
CA LEU A 82 5.49 11.83 10.21
C LEU A 82 5.53 12.47 11.60
N ASN A 83 5.52 11.67 12.65
CA ASN A 83 5.60 12.17 14.02
C ASN A 83 6.91 12.91 14.27
N ALA A 84 8.02 12.42 13.74
CA ALA A 84 9.31 13.10 13.84
C ALA A 84 9.28 14.46 13.13
N LEU A 85 8.66 14.53 11.96
CA LEU A 85 8.52 15.79 11.21
C LEU A 85 7.62 16.77 11.97
N GLU A 86 6.52 16.31 12.57
CA GLU A 86 5.64 17.14 13.39
C GLU A 86 6.37 17.74 14.61
N LYS A 87 7.23 16.97 15.25
CA LYS A 87 8.05 17.45 16.36
C LYS A 87 9.03 18.53 15.93
N GLN A 88 9.64 18.38 14.75
CA GLN A 88 10.56 19.38 14.22
C GLN A 88 9.85 20.67 13.84
N ALA A 89 8.58 20.59 13.44
CA ALA A 89 7.78 21.75 13.04
C ALA A 89 7.18 22.51 14.24
N ALA A 90 7.13 21.86 15.40
CA ALA A 90 6.51 22.44 16.62
C ALA A 90 7.43 23.47 17.30
#